data_05c1168b9dd69200ac08c7d4639c1ca0
#
_entry.id   05c1168b9dd69200ac08c7d4639c1ca0
#
_cell.length_a   1.000
_cell.length_b   1.000
_cell.length_c   1.000
_cell.angle_alpha   90.00
_cell.angle_beta   90.00
_cell.angle_gamma   90.00
#
_symmetry.space_group_name_H-M   'P 1'
#
loop_
_entity.id
_entity.type
_entity.pdbx_description
1 polymer ?
#
loop_
_entity_poly.entity_id
_entity_poly.type
_entity_poly.pdbx_seq_one_letter_code
_entity_poly.pdbx_strand_id
1 'polypeptide(L)'
;MSDYQAILPLALIGLFILSQVLYLLASAVDFYLYSLPVNWVDMSEVGLLGPGDHPYIVLFYPVLNELEETMRTTLTSLGALDYPRDRYRVVAIPNAGDTDTVASLERLQREFPFLQLMPVPPTSDASWQVVWDAWNGNDKAYWWHRGRRANIRDLPPKKTRQLIYAFYTTVAEFAGREDFLIDYIDADSCPPSDHLLAAAVGIRHYDVLQTQNIAGNLNHTMAASWHAFDHMAWDGLKYPHLSANGRQPYWVLGKGTFFRASDLVTLGGFHPWLTIEDPEVGMRFWVNGRRLGIIENPLIEEVPSTLMKGITQRKRWVAGFFQSLNSPLREMGMSRWQRFKAWLIFLPCLSLSVNALGIPIGVWAMWTWLDDTSILPLWTVGLAAFNVATYAATLLVMYRSTWKRSALVLGSRRARLWYLLRVNPVFLSIWWLVWLVPLWIGYRMYVHDRGLVWERTEKINANEPLMQQLVR
;
A
#
# COMPACT_ATOMS: atom_id res chain seq x y z
N MET A 1 -7.97 3.62 50.80
CA MET A 1 -6.90 4.23 50.00
C MET A 1 -5.72 3.29 49.77
N SER A 2 -5.56 2.19 50.55
CA SER A 2 -4.44 1.24 50.43
C SER A 2 -4.45 0.36 49.20
N ASP A 3 -5.63 -0.07 48.71
CA ASP A 3 -5.70 -1.06 47.61
C ASP A 3 -5.38 -0.47 46.22
N TYR A 4 -5.74 0.78 45.97
CA TYR A 4 -5.41 1.46 44.71
C TYR A 4 -3.91 1.73 44.54
N GLN A 5 -3.17 1.96 45.63
CA GLN A 5 -1.73 2.20 45.57
C GLN A 5 -0.92 0.95 45.25
N ALA A 6 -1.45 -0.25 45.51
CA ALA A 6 -0.82 -1.52 45.16
C ALA A 6 -1.25 -2.03 43.78
N ILE A 7 -2.47 -1.76 43.32
CA ILE A 7 -3.02 -2.23 42.04
C ILE A 7 -2.35 -1.52 40.83
N LEU A 8 -2.12 -0.21 40.94
CA LEU A 8 -1.54 0.55 39.80
C LEU A 8 -0.14 0.09 39.40
N PRO A 9 0.80 -0.12 40.32
CA PRO A 9 2.11 -0.67 39.96
C PRO A 9 2.03 -2.05 39.31
N LEU A 10 1.18 -2.96 39.83
CA LEU A 10 0.97 -4.30 39.28
C LEU A 10 0.39 -4.24 37.86
N ALA A 11 -0.57 -3.35 37.60
CA ALA A 11 -1.14 -3.15 36.27
C ALA A 11 -0.08 -2.62 35.28
N LEU A 12 0.76 -1.68 35.69
CA LEU A 12 1.85 -1.15 34.87
C LEU A 12 2.92 -2.19 34.57
N ILE A 13 3.28 -3.04 35.55
CA ILE A 13 4.20 -4.17 35.36
C ILE A 13 3.60 -5.18 34.38
N GLY A 14 2.32 -5.53 34.54
CA GLY A 14 1.61 -6.40 33.61
C GLY A 14 1.59 -5.87 32.18
N LEU A 15 1.33 -4.56 32.01
CA LEU A 15 1.37 -3.90 30.71
C LEU A 15 2.78 -3.84 30.10
N PHE A 16 3.80 -3.63 30.94
CA PHE A 16 5.20 -3.71 30.54
C PHE A 16 5.54 -5.11 30.00
N ILE A 17 5.24 -6.16 30.75
CA ILE A 17 5.48 -7.54 30.34
C ILE A 17 4.74 -7.85 29.02
N LEU A 18 3.47 -7.47 28.93
CA LEU A 18 2.67 -7.67 27.71
C LEU A 18 3.33 -6.96 26.50
N SER A 19 3.78 -5.72 26.67
CA SER A 19 4.45 -4.98 25.59
C SER A 19 5.74 -5.66 25.15
N GLN A 20 6.53 -6.19 26.09
CA GLN A 20 7.77 -6.92 25.82
C GLN A 20 7.51 -8.23 25.06
N VAL A 21 6.48 -8.99 25.45
CA VAL A 21 6.09 -10.24 24.78
C VAL A 21 5.56 -9.96 23.37
N LEU A 22 4.70 -8.95 23.22
CA LEU A 22 4.18 -8.56 21.90
C LEU A 22 5.30 -8.08 20.98
N TYR A 23 6.26 -7.33 21.49
CA TYR A 23 7.42 -6.89 20.73
C TYR A 23 8.27 -8.07 20.27
N LEU A 24 8.54 -9.04 21.16
CA LEU A 24 9.27 -10.26 20.81
C LEU A 24 8.57 -11.04 19.70
N LEU A 25 7.25 -11.25 19.81
CA LEU A 25 6.47 -11.96 18.80
C LEU A 25 6.48 -11.21 17.46
N ALA A 26 6.29 -9.88 17.48
CA ALA A 26 6.36 -9.06 16.29
C ALA A 26 7.72 -9.09 15.62
N SER A 27 8.81 -9.01 16.42
CA SER A 27 10.17 -9.11 15.92
C SER A 27 10.46 -10.48 15.32
N ALA A 28 9.95 -11.56 15.94
CA ALA A 28 10.10 -12.92 15.41
C ALA A 28 9.43 -13.06 14.02
N VAL A 29 8.23 -12.45 13.83
CA VAL A 29 7.57 -12.40 12.52
C VAL A 29 8.42 -11.63 11.52
N ASP A 30 8.96 -10.47 11.89
CA ASP A 30 9.81 -9.68 11.01
C ASP A 30 11.09 -10.39 10.61
N PHE A 31 11.81 -10.99 11.55
CA PHE A 31 13.01 -11.77 11.24
C PHE A 31 12.70 -13.01 10.41
N TYR A 32 11.59 -13.69 10.67
CA TYR A 32 11.12 -14.77 9.80
C TYR A 32 10.93 -14.27 8.37
N LEU A 33 10.22 -13.15 8.16
CA LEU A 33 10.02 -12.60 6.82
C LEU A 33 11.35 -12.24 6.15
N TYR A 34 12.26 -11.55 6.85
CA TYR A 34 13.57 -11.16 6.29
C TYR A 34 14.45 -12.38 5.94
N SER A 35 14.20 -13.56 6.51
CA SER A 35 14.89 -14.80 6.16
C SER A 35 14.37 -15.43 4.85
N LEU A 36 13.21 -14.98 4.34
CA LEU A 36 12.62 -15.53 3.13
C LEU A 36 13.25 -14.91 1.88
N PRO A 37 13.36 -15.67 0.78
CA PRO A 37 13.79 -15.12 -0.51
C PRO A 37 12.76 -14.10 -1.03
N VAL A 38 13.17 -13.29 -2.00
CA VAL A 38 12.30 -12.38 -2.74
C VAL A 38 12.22 -12.84 -4.19
N ASN A 39 11.02 -12.86 -4.73
CA ASN A 39 10.79 -13.15 -6.15
C ASN A 39 10.99 -11.87 -6.97
N TRP A 40 12.23 -11.50 -7.18
CA TRP A 40 12.56 -10.36 -8.05
C TRP A 40 12.27 -10.68 -9.51
N VAL A 41 11.78 -9.68 -10.25
CA VAL A 41 11.73 -9.71 -11.72
C VAL A 41 13.15 -9.53 -12.23
N ASP A 42 13.63 -10.49 -13.01
CA ASP A 42 14.99 -10.46 -13.55
C ASP A 42 15.04 -9.63 -14.85
N MET A 43 15.45 -8.38 -14.74
CA MET A 43 15.54 -7.46 -15.86
C MET A 43 16.62 -7.85 -16.90
N SER A 44 17.50 -8.80 -16.62
CA SER A 44 18.43 -9.33 -17.64
C SER A 44 17.70 -10.09 -18.76
N GLU A 45 16.47 -10.54 -18.50
CA GLU A 45 15.63 -11.21 -19.51
C GLU A 45 14.96 -10.25 -20.51
N VAL A 46 15.06 -8.93 -20.36
CA VAL A 46 14.48 -7.97 -21.33
C VAL A 46 14.99 -8.24 -22.75
N GLY A 47 16.28 -8.56 -22.90
CA GLY A 47 16.88 -8.91 -24.19
C GLY A 47 16.35 -10.20 -24.81
N LEU A 48 15.59 -11.00 -24.08
CA LEU A 48 14.96 -12.23 -24.58
C LEU A 48 13.51 -12.01 -25.07
N LEU A 49 12.96 -10.79 -24.89
CA LEU A 49 11.63 -10.47 -25.38
C LEU A 49 11.64 -10.30 -26.90
N GLY A 50 10.92 -11.15 -27.59
CA GLY A 50 10.63 -10.99 -29.03
C GLY A 50 9.46 -10.00 -29.25
N PRO A 51 9.20 -9.59 -30.48
CA PRO A 51 8.10 -8.67 -30.79
C PRO A 51 6.71 -9.16 -30.35
N GLY A 52 6.49 -10.47 -30.28
CA GLY A 52 5.23 -11.07 -29.80
C GLY A 52 5.13 -11.28 -28.30
N ASP A 53 6.20 -11.06 -27.55
CA ASP A 53 6.26 -11.31 -26.10
C ASP A 53 5.84 -10.09 -25.26
N HIS A 54 5.47 -9.00 -25.91
CA HIS A 54 4.98 -7.80 -25.24
C HIS A 54 3.45 -7.90 -25.03
N PRO A 55 2.95 -8.24 -23.82
CA PRO A 55 1.52 -8.26 -23.58
C PRO A 55 0.89 -6.88 -23.78
N TYR A 56 -0.37 -6.83 -24.16
CA TYR A 56 -1.09 -5.56 -24.17
C TYR A 56 -1.34 -5.09 -22.73
N ILE A 57 -1.03 -3.83 -22.42
CA ILE A 57 -1.15 -3.26 -21.06
C ILE A 57 -2.12 -2.09 -21.09
N VAL A 58 -3.12 -2.14 -20.18
CA VAL A 58 -4.01 -1.00 -19.91
C VAL A 58 -3.64 -0.42 -18.56
N LEU A 59 -3.10 0.80 -18.57
CA LEU A 59 -2.76 1.54 -17.40
C LEU A 59 -3.91 2.48 -17.05
N PHE A 60 -4.62 2.18 -15.96
CA PHE A 60 -5.66 3.05 -15.43
C PHE A 60 -5.04 4.14 -14.57
N TYR A 61 -5.49 5.36 -14.81
CA TYR A 61 -5.08 6.57 -14.10
C TYR A 61 -6.30 7.20 -13.41
N PRO A 62 -6.69 6.69 -12.22
CA PRO A 62 -7.79 7.25 -11.45
C PRO A 62 -7.42 8.61 -10.88
N VAL A 63 -8.19 9.61 -11.25
CA VAL A 63 -7.99 11.00 -10.83
C VAL A 63 -9.22 11.51 -10.12
N LEU A 64 -9.05 12.17 -8.99
CA LEU A 64 -10.13 12.73 -8.21
C LEU A 64 -9.70 14.06 -7.60
N ASN A 65 -10.18 15.16 -8.17
CA ASN A 65 -9.94 16.53 -7.70
C ASN A 65 -8.43 16.82 -7.48
N GLU A 66 -7.59 16.50 -8.48
CA GLU A 66 -6.14 16.67 -8.40
C GLU A 66 -5.66 17.96 -9.07
N LEU A 67 -4.48 18.45 -8.66
CA LEU A 67 -3.84 19.59 -9.28
C LEU A 67 -3.35 19.23 -10.70
N GLU A 68 -3.58 20.14 -11.65
CA GLU A 68 -3.14 19.92 -13.04
C GLU A 68 -1.62 19.75 -13.14
N GLU A 69 -0.85 20.49 -12.34
CA GLU A 69 0.61 20.38 -12.30
C GLU A 69 1.07 19.00 -11.83
N THR A 70 0.39 18.41 -10.83
CA THR A 70 0.69 17.07 -10.35
C THR A 70 0.41 16.03 -11.44
N MET A 71 -0.74 16.15 -12.11
CA MET A 71 -1.10 15.28 -13.23
C MET A 71 -0.11 15.42 -14.39
N ARG A 72 0.30 16.65 -14.73
CA ARG A 72 1.31 16.90 -15.79
C ARG A 72 2.65 16.22 -15.46
N THR A 73 3.10 16.30 -14.22
CA THR A 73 4.34 15.64 -13.76
C THR A 73 4.26 14.12 -13.96
N THR A 74 3.14 13.50 -13.57
CA THR A 74 2.92 12.05 -13.77
C THR A 74 2.84 11.70 -15.26
N LEU A 75 2.10 12.48 -16.07
CA LEU A 75 1.97 12.23 -17.51
C LEU A 75 3.31 12.40 -18.25
N THR A 76 4.17 13.30 -17.78
CA THR A 76 5.56 13.43 -18.32
C THR A 76 6.34 12.13 -18.11
N SER A 77 6.26 11.53 -16.92
CA SER A 77 6.87 10.24 -16.65
C SER A 77 6.27 9.12 -17.53
N LEU A 78 4.93 9.08 -17.66
CA LEU A 78 4.24 8.10 -18.53
C LEU A 78 4.59 8.27 -20.01
N GLY A 79 4.89 9.49 -20.45
CA GLY A 79 5.38 9.78 -21.80
C GLY A 79 6.77 9.20 -22.09
N ALA A 80 7.57 8.97 -21.05
CA ALA A 80 8.93 8.44 -21.11
C ALA A 80 9.00 6.90 -21.00
N LEU A 81 7.88 6.20 -20.96
CA LEU A 81 7.84 4.74 -20.89
C LEU A 81 8.47 4.10 -22.14
N ASP A 82 9.43 3.20 -21.91
CA ASP A 82 10.10 2.40 -22.94
C ASP A 82 9.31 1.11 -23.18
N TYR A 83 8.33 1.19 -24.08
CA TYR A 83 7.47 0.07 -24.44
C TYR A 83 6.84 0.29 -25.82
N PRO A 84 6.56 -0.74 -26.64
CA PRO A 84 5.92 -0.57 -27.93
C PRO A 84 4.60 0.21 -27.82
N ARG A 85 4.49 1.31 -28.56
CA ARG A 85 3.36 2.27 -28.44
C ARG A 85 1.99 1.66 -28.79
N ASP A 86 1.97 0.66 -29.63
CA ASP A 86 0.78 -0.10 -30.02
C ASP A 86 0.39 -1.20 -29.01
N ARG A 87 1.23 -1.43 -27.98
CA ARG A 87 1.02 -2.49 -26.99
C ARG A 87 0.59 -1.97 -25.61
N TYR A 88 0.35 -0.69 -25.45
CA TYR A 88 -0.24 -0.14 -24.22
C TYR A 88 -1.10 1.08 -24.48
N ARG A 89 -1.96 1.38 -23.52
CA ARG A 89 -2.70 2.64 -23.45
C ARG A 89 -2.77 3.14 -22.01
N VAL A 90 -2.83 4.47 -21.86
CA VAL A 90 -3.04 5.15 -20.57
C VAL A 90 -4.44 5.73 -20.59
N VAL A 91 -5.27 5.35 -19.63
CA VAL A 91 -6.68 5.75 -19.54
C VAL A 91 -6.90 6.53 -18.25
N ALA A 92 -7.07 7.85 -18.34
CA ALA A 92 -7.50 8.67 -17.21
C ALA A 92 -9.00 8.43 -16.96
N ILE A 93 -9.32 8.16 -15.70
CA ILE A 93 -10.68 7.77 -15.27
C ILE A 93 -11.20 8.70 -14.16
N PRO A 94 -11.45 10.01 -14.44
CA PRO A 94 -12.07 10.92 -13.49
C PRO A 94 -13.55 10.57 -13.27
N ASN A 95 -14.16 11.02 -12.19
CA ASN A 95 -15.62 11.05 -12.11
C ASN A 95 -16.18 12.12 -13.06
N ALA A 96 -17.20 11.80 -13.84
CA ALA A 96 -17.80 12.74 -14.81
C ALA A 96 -18.37 14.02 -14.14
N GLY A 97 -18.79 13.93 -12.87
CA GLY A 97 -19.27 15.08 -12.10
C GLY A 97 -18.14 15.98 -11.52
N ASP A 98 -16.88 15.57 -11.64
CA ASP A 98 -15.70 16.39 -11.27
C ASP A 98 -15.26 17.19 -12.52
N THR A 99 -16.05 18.21 -12.86
CA THR A 99 -15.90 19.00 -14.10
C THR A 99 -14.55 19.68 -14.21
N ASP A 100 -13.97 20.12 -13.10
CA ASP A 100 -12.68 20.81 -13.07
C ASP A 100 -11.53 19.85 -13.41
N THR A 101 -11.55 18.65 -12.84
CA THR A 101 -10.59 17.60 -13.17
C THR A 101 -10.74 17.12 -14.62
N VAL A 102 -11.99 16.96 -15.11
CA VAL A 102 -12.23 16.59 -16.52
C VAL A 102 -11.66 17.66 -17.45
N ALA A 103 -11.97 18.95 -17.22
CA ALA A 103 -11.45 20.04 -18.04
C ALA A 103 -9.91 20.15 -18.02
N SER A 104 -9.28 19.89 -16.87
CA SER A 104 -7.82 19.82 -16.76
C SER A 104 -7.25 18.67 -17.58
N LEU A 105 -7.86 17.49 -17.51
CA LEU A 105 -7.44 16.30 -18.29
C LEU A 105 -7.63 16.49 -19.80
N GLU A 106 -8.69 17.20 -20.24
CA GLU A 106 -8.89 17.55 -21.64
C GLU A 106 -7.80 18.50 -22.17
N ARG A 107 -7.31 19.44 -21.32
CA ARG A 107 -6.14 20.26 -21.66
C ARG A 107 -4.88 19.41 -21.76
N LEU A 108 -4.62 18.54 -20.77
CA LEU A 108 -3.47 17.65 -20.74
C LEU A 108 -3.49 16.65 -21.90
N GLN A 109 -4.66 16.17 -22.34
CA GLN A 109 -4.76 15.27 -23.49
C GLN A 109 -4.23 15.90 -24.79
N ARG A 110 -4.34 17.23 -24.94
CA ARG A 110 -3.76 17.95 -26.08
C ARG A 110 -2.22 18.01 -26.01
N GLU A 111 -1.68 18.06 -24.79
CA GLU A 111 -0.23 18.05 -24.54
C GLU A 111 0.34 16.62 -24.60
N PHE A 112 -0.43 15.62 -24.15
CA PHE A 112 -0.07 14.21 -24.10
C PHE A 112 -1.04 13.36 -24.95
N PRO A 113 -0.82 13.23 -26.27
CA PRO A 113 -1.77 12.55 -27.18
C PRO A 113 -1.98 11.07 -26.91
N PHE A 114 -1.10 10.42 -26.12
CA PHE A 114 -1.24 9.02 -25.71
C PHE A 114 -2.31 8.84 -24.61
N LEU A 115 -2.73 9.92 -23.95
CA LEU A 115 -3.72 9.89 -22.88
C LEU A 115 -5.13 9.72 -23.47
N GLN A 116 -5.81 8.66 -23.04
CA GLN A 116 -7.24 8.47 -23.29
C GLN A 116 -8.03 8.93 -22.07
N LEU A 117 -9.20 9.55 -22.30
CA LEU A 117 -10.07 10.03 -21.26
C LEU A 117 -11.35 9.20 -21.22
N MET A 118 -11.65 8.62 -20.05
CA MET A 118 -12.88 7.86 -19.79
C MET A 118 -13.57 8.40 -18.53
N PRO A 119 -14.35 9.50 -18.61
CA PRO A 119 -15.08 10.01 -17.47
C PRO A 119 -16.10 8.99 -16.96
N VAL A 120 -16.06 8.69 -15.67
CA VAL A 120 -16.92 7.69 -15.04
C VAL A 120 -18.24 8.32 -14.63
N PRO A 121 -19.37 7.95 -15.28
CA PRO A 121 -20.67 8.54 -15.00
C PRO A 121 -21.23 8.08 -13.65
N PRO A 122 -22.30 8.71 -13.14
CA PRO A 122 -23.07 8.21 -12.02
C PRO A 122 -23.59 6.79 -12.29
N THR A 123 -23.69 5.97 -11.26
CA THR A 123 -24.12 4.56 -11.38
C THR A 123 -25.55 4.36 -11.89
N SER A 124 -26.34 5.44 -11.94
CA SER A 124 -27.66 5.49 -12.57
C SER A 124 -27.62 5.60 -14.11
N ASP A 125 -26.45 5.90 -14.68
CA ASP A 125 -26.29 6.01 -16.13
C ASP A 125 -26.39 4.62 -16.80
N ALA A 126 -26.98 4.58 -18.00
CA ALA A 126 -27.20 3.33 -18.74
C ALA A 126 -25.90 2.62 -19.11
N SER A 127 -24.78 3.32 -19.25
CA SER A 127 -23.47 2.72 -19.54
C SER A 127 -22.96 1.78 -18.44
N TRP A 128 -23.49 1.88 -17.22
CA TRP A 128 -23.17 0.92 -16.15
C TRP A 128 -23.75 -0.47 -16.37
N GLN A 129 -24.62 -0.65 -17.38
CA GLN A 129 -25.18 -1.96 -17.67
C GLN A 129 -24.09 -3.01 -17.95
N VAL A 130 -22.97 -2.63 -18.55
CA VAL A 130 -21.82 -3.50 -18.77
C VAL A 130 -21.27 -4.09 -17.46
N VAL A 131 -21.23 -3.30 -16.38
CA VAL A 131 -20.79 -3.75 -15.06
C VAL A 131 -21.83 -4.70 -14.45
N TRP A 132 -23.11 -4.33 -14.54
CA TRP A 132 -24.21 -5.12 -13.96
C TRP A 132 -24.32 -6.48 -14.64
N ASP A 133 -24.17 -6.55 -15.95
CA ASP A 133 -24.20 -7.82 -16.72
C ASP A 133 -23.00 -8.69 -16.36
N ALA A 134 -21.81 -8.12 -16.28
CA ALA A 134 -20.61 -8.85 -15.85
C ALA A 134 -20.76 -9.41 -14.44
N TRP A 135 -21.30 -8.64 -13.50
CA TRP A 135 -21.53 -9.11 -12.13
C TRP A 135 -22.64 -10.15 -12.05
N ASN A 136 -23.73 -9.99 -12.79
CA ASN A 136 -24.81 -10.97 -12.82
C ASN A 136 -24.37 -12.32 -13.43
N GLY A 137 -23.43 -12.28 -14.36
CA GLY A 137 -22.84 -13.46 -14.99
C GLY A 137 -21.71 -14.14 -14.18
N ASN A 138 -21.35 -13.62 -13.02
CA ASN A 138 -20.22 -14.10 -12.23
C ASN A 138 -20.57 -14.33 -10.76
N ASP A 139 -20.74 -15.59 -10.37
CA ASP A 139 -21.11 -15.96 -9.00
C ASP A 139 -20.13 -15.44 -7.94
N LYS A 140 -18.86 -15.27 -8.29
CA LYS A 140 -17.85 -14.71 -7.38
C LYS A 140 -17.97 -13.20 -7.22
N ALA A 141 -18.47 -12.49 -8.22
CA ALA A 141 -18.71 -11.05 -8.12
C ALA A 141 -19.93 -10.72 -7.27
N TYR A 142 -20.82 -11.68 -7.04
CA TYR A 142 -22.14 -11.44 -6.46
C TYR A 142 -22.15 -11.38 -4.92
N TRP A 143 -21.12 -11.86 -4.24
CA TRP A 143 -21.17 -11.98 -2.78
C TRP A 143 -21.21 -10.64 -2.03
N TRP A 144 -20.58 -9.61 -2.53
CA TRP A 144 -20.62 -8.27 -1.91
C TRP A 144 -21.90 -7.49 -2.18
N HIS A 145 -22.78 -8.01 -3.07
CA HIS A 145 -24.13 -7.52 -3.27
C HIS A 145 -25.17 -8.26 -2.43
N ARG A 146 -24.77 -9.26 -1.64
CA ARG A 146 -25.68 -10.01 -0.77
C ARG A 146 -25.96 -9.26 0.53
N GLY A 147 -27.02 -9.67 1.23
CA GLY A 147 -27.42 -9.09 2.49
C GLY A 147 -27.95 -7.67 2.34
N ARG A 148 -27.52 -6.77 3.21
CA ARG A 148 -28.00 -5.37 3.26
C ARG A 148 -27.70 -4.57 1.99
N ARG A 149 -26.74 -4.99 1.19
CA ARG A 149 -26.27 -4.30 -0.02
C ARG A 149 -26.73 -4.96 -1.32
N ALA A 150 -27.53 -6.01 -1.25
CA ALA A 150 -27.98 -6.79 -2.42
C ALA A 150 -28.60 -5.95 -3.54
N ASN A 151 -29.32 -4.88 -3.18
CA ASN A 151 -30.02 -4.02 -4.12
C ASN A 151 -29.38 -2.63 -4.26
N ILE A 152 -28.22 -2.38 -3.63
CA ILE A 152 -27.57 -1.08 -3.69
C ILE A 152 -26.66 -1.05 -4.92
N ARG A 153 -27.06 -0.30 -5.93
CA ARG A 153 -26.27 -0.02 -7.14
C ARG A 153 -25.62 1.36 -7.14
N ASP A 154 -25.97 2.21 -6.18
CA ASP A 154 -25.34 3.52 -6.02
C ASP A 154 -24.01 3.40 -5.32
N LEU A 155 -22.94 3.25 -6.11
CA LEU A 155 -21.58 3.14 -5.60
C LEU A 155 -21.00 4.52 -5.27
N PRO A 156 -20.31 4.67 -4.11
CA PRO A 156 -19.73 5.95 -3.73
C PRO A 156 -18.68 6.42 -4.74
N PRO A 157 -18.60 7.75 -5.02
CA PRO A 157 -17.71 8.33 -6.01
C PRO A 157 -16.24 8.37 -5.54
N LYS A 158 -15.59 7.22 -5.52
CA LYS A 158 -14.21 7.02 -5.10
C LYS A 158 -13.42 6.19 -6.12
N LYS A 159 -12.11 6.08 -5.93
CA LYS A 159 -11.17 5.33 -6.79
C LYS A 159 -11.72 3.95 -7.19
N THR A 160 -12.26 3.20 -6.24
CA THR A 160 -12.81 1.85 -6.52
C THR A 160 -13.94 1.88 -7.54
N ARG A 161 -14.85 2.88 -7.49
CA ARG A 161 -15.92 3.02 -8.50
C ARG A 161 -15.33 3.32 -9.88
N GLN A 162 -14.32 4.19 -9.95
CA GLN A 162 -13.62 4.50 -11.19
C GLN A 162 -12.97 3.24 -11.79
N LEU A 163 -12.25 2.48 -10.97
CA LEU A 163 -11.61 1.22 -11.38
C LEU A 163 -12.64 0.18 -11.85
N ILE A 164 -13.76 0.01 -11.14
CA ILE A 164 -14.81 -0.96 -11.52
C ILE A 164 -15.36 -0.64 -12.90
N TYR A 165 -15.76 0.61 -13.13
CA TYR A 165 -16.33 1.02 -14.41
C TYR A 165 -15.33 0.83 -15.56
N ALA A 166 -14.12 1.39 -15.40
CA ALA A 166 -13.09 1.32 -16.42
C ALA A 166 -12.67 -0.13 -16.71
N PHE A 167 -12.55 -0.95 -15.67
CA PHE A 167 -12.20 -2.36 -15.81
C PHE A 167 -13.20 -3.12 -16.65
N TYR A 168 -14.48 -3.11 -16.28
CA TYR A 168 -15.49 -3.89 -16.99
C TYR A 168 -15.80 -3.33 -18.39
N THR A 169 -15.74 -2.02 -18.58
CA THR A 169 -15.83 -1.41 -19.91
C THR A 169 -14.70 -1.88 -20.81
N THR A 170 -13.47 -1.90 -20.29
CA THR A 170 -12.31 -2.38 -21.04
C THR A 170 -12.38 -3.89 -21.31
N VAL A 171 -12.80 -4.70 -20.33
CA VAL A 171 -12.99 -6.15 -20.54
C VAL A 171 -14.01 -6.42 -21.64
N ALA A 172 -15.11 -5.67 -21.68
CA ALA A 172 -16.11 -5.79 -22.75
C ALA A 172 -15.56 -5.40 -24.12
N GLU A 173 -14.74 -4.33 -24.19
CA GLU A 173 -14.06 -3.90 -25.40
C GLU A 173 -13.08 -4.95 -25.95
N PHE A 174 -12.40 -5.68 -25.07
CA PHE A 174 -11.46 -6.75 -25.42
C PHE A 174 -12.10 -8.12 -25.58
N ALA A 175 -13.42 -8.23 -25.47
CA ALA A 175 -14.11 -9.51 -25.63
C ALA A 175 -13.78 -10.16 -26.98
N GLY A 176 -13.31 -11.41 -26.94
CA GLY A 176 -12.88 -12.17 -28.13
C GLY A 176 -11.50 -11.79 -28.71
N ARG A 177 -10.76 -10.92 -28.05
CA ARG A 177 -9.38 -10.57 -28.38
C ARG A 177 -8.40 -11.24 -27.40
N GLU A 178 -7.09 -10.91 -27.54
CA GLU A 178 -6.06 -11.33 -26.57
C GLU A 178 -6.38 -10.82 -25.15
N ASP A 179 -5.95 -11.57 -24.13
CA ASP A 179 -5.99 -11.11 -22.73
C ASP A 179 -4.97 -9.99 -22.54
N PHE A 180 -5.22 -9.10 -21.60
CA PHE A 180 -4.38 -7.94 -21.36
C PHE A 180 -3.99 -7.81 -19.90
N LEU A 181 -2.90 -7.12 -19.63
CA LEU A 181 -2.50 -6.75 -18.28
C LEU A 181 -3.17 -5.44 -17.87
N ILE A 182 -3.51 -5.38 -16.64
CA ILE A 182 -3.94 -4.15 -15.97
C ILE A 182 -2.80 -3.66 -15.09
N ASP A 183 -2.55 -2.37 -15.14
CA ASP A 183 -1.86 -1.60 -14.12
C ASP A 183 -2.77 -0.44 -13.70
N TYR A 184 -2.59 0.06 -12.49
CA TYR A 184 -3.16 1.33 -12.08
C TYR A 184 -2.21 2.06 -11.14
N ILE A 185 -2.16 3.38 -11.28
CA ILE A 185 -1.27 4.26 -10.52
C ILE A 185 -2.05 5.42 -9.93
N ASP A 186 -1.56 5.95 -8.80
CA ASP A 186 -2.15 7.14 -8.21
C ASP A 186 -1.76 8.42 -8.99
N ALA A 187 -2.51 9.50 -8.80
CA ALA A 187 -2.36 10.74 -9.56
C ALA A 187 -0.98 11.40 -9.44
N ASP A 188 -0.20 11.07 -8.43
CA ASP A 188 1.15 11.55 -8.15
C ASP A 188 2.25 10.50 -8.34
N SER A 189 1.91 9.34 -8.90
CA SER A 189 2.84 8.24 -9.09
C SER A 189 3.58 8.36 -10.43
N CYS A 190 4.90 8.47 -10.36
CA CYS A 190 5.77 8.59 -11.53
C CYS A 190 6.52 7.27 -11.75
N PRO A 191 6.08 6.42 -12.70
CA PRO A 191 6.78 5.18 -13.02
C PRO A 191 8.13 5.43 -13.70
N PRO A 192 9.14 4.57 -13.49
CA PRO A 192 10.38 4.60 -14.24
C PRO A 192 10.13 4.18 -15.70
N SER A 193 11.04 4.53 -16.62
CA SER A 193 10.87 4.24 -18.06
C SER A 193 10.74 2.75 -18.40
N ASP A 194 11.35 1.88 -17.61
CA ASP A 194 11.33 0.42 -17.79
C ASP A 194 10.14 -0.28 -17.13
N HIS A 195 9.20 0.46 -16.57
CA HIS A 195 8.08 -0.07 -15.78
C HIS A 195 7.25 -1.13 -16.52
N LEU A 196 6.88 -0.87 -17.78
CA LEU A 196 6.12 -1.81 -18.60
C LEU A 196 6.96 -2.97 -19.13
N LEU A 197 8.25 -2.74 -19.41
CA LEU A 197 9.18 -3.82 -19.76
C LEU A 197 9.35 -4.80 -18.60
N ALA A 198 9.49 -4.29 -17.38
CA ALA A 198 9.56 -5.12 -16.18
C ALA A 198 8.29 -5.96 -16.00
N ALA A 199 7.12 -5.39 -16.33
CA ALA A 199 5.87 -6.15 -16.32
C ALA A 199 5.86 -7.25 -17.38
N ALA A 200 6.32 -6.98 -18.61
CA ALA A 200 6.39 -7.98 -19.67
C ALA A 200 7.30 -9.16 -19.32
N VAL A 201 8.45 -8.89 -18.71
CA VAL A 201 9.35 -9.95 -18.20
C VAL A 201 8.69 -10.70 -17.04
N GLY A 202 8.22 -9.97 -16.03
CA GLY A 202 7.75 -10.57 -14.79
C GLY A 202 6.52 -11.47 -14.96
N ILE A 203 5.57 -11.10 -15.85
CA ILE A 203 4.32 -11.86 -16.04
C ILE A 203 4.55 -13.23 -16.72
N ARG A 204 5.73 -13.49 -17.21
CA ARG A 204 6.15 -14.82 -17.73
C ARG A 204 6.38 -15.81 -16.58
N HIS A 205 6.74 -15.31 -15.40
CA HIS A 205 7.13 -16.11 -14.24
C HIS A 205 6.15 -16.00 -13.07
N TYR A 206 5.41 -14.90 -12.96
CA TYR A 206 4.52 -14.58 -11.85
C TYR A 206 3.13 -14.20 -12.35
N ASP A 207 2.11 -14.37 -11.52
CA ASP A 207 0.73 -14.10 -11.89
C ASP A 207 0.32 -12.65 -11.54
N VAL A 208 0.95 -12.09 -10.51
CA VAL A 208 0.77 -10.71 -10.02
C VAL A 208 2.13 -10.09 -9.84
N LEU A 209 2.29 -8.84 -10.28
CA LEU A 209 3.53 -8.09 -10.06
C LEU A 209 3.23 -6.85 -9.23
N GLN A 210 4.16 -6.50 -8.36
CA GLN A 210 4.09 -5.27 -7.59
C GLN A 210 5.39 -4.50 -7.74
N THR A 211 5.28 -3.28 -8.21
CA THR A 211 6.41 -2.33 -8.24
C THR A 211 6.66 -1.79 -6.85
N GLN A 212 7.92 -1.66 -6.46
CA GLN A 212 8.29 -0.96 -5.25
C GLN A 212 7.94 0.52 -5.33
N ASN A 213 7.76 1.18 -4.20
CA ASN A 213 7.48 2.60 -4.11
C ASN A 213 8.57 3.33 -3.33
N ILE A 214 8.82 4.59 -3.69
CA ILE A 214 9.72 5.49 -2.96
C ILE A 214 9.14 6.91 -2.97
N ALA A 215 9.23 7.58 -1.82
CA ALA A 215 8.82 8.98 -1.73
C ALA A 215 9.86 9.89 -2.40
N GLY A 216 9.44 10.73 -3.33
CA GLY A 216 10.31 11.75 -3.94
C GLY A 216 10.56 12.95 -3.01
N ASN A 217 9.61 13.24 -2.13
CA ASN A 217 9.66 14.40 -1.23
C ASN A 217 10.22 14.11 0.16
N LEU A 218 11.22 13.19 0.26
CA LEU A 218 11.82 12.69 1.52
C LEU A 218 12.22 13.80 2.51
N ASN A 219 12.81 14.89 2.01
CA ASN A 219 13.37 15.97 2.81
C ASN A 219 12.52 17.25 2.82
N HIS A 220 11.31 17.20 2.27
CA HIS A 220 10.46 18.39 2.14
C HIS A 220 10.07 18.97 3.51
N THR A 221 9.53 18.15 4.38
CA THR A 221 9.18 18.49 5.76
C THR A 221 9.61 17.38 6.72
N MET A 222 9.59 17.64 8.04
CA MET A 222 9.83 16.61 9.05
C MET A 222 8.77 15.49 8.96
N ALA A 223 7.51 15.86 8.80
CA ALA A 223 6.43 14.89 8.64
C ALA A 223 6.62 14.02 7.37
N ALA A 224 7.00 14.64 6.24
CA ALA A 224 7.31 13.91 5.02
C ALA A 224 8.48 12.92 5.24
N SER A 225 9.51 13.33 5.99
CA SER A 225 10.64 12.45 6.31
C SER A 225 10.19 11.21 7.09
N TRP A 226 9.29 11.35 8.06
CA TRP A 226 8.76 10.23 8.85
C TRP A 226 7.84 9.33 8.03
N HIS A 227 6.95 9.91 7.22
CA HIS A 227 6.09 9.15 6.32
C HIS A 227 6.90 8.37 5.29
N ALA A 228 7.93 8.99 4.72
CA ALA A 228 8.82 8.33 3.77
C ALA A 228 9.61 7.17 4.40
N PHE A 229 10.01 7.30 5.67
CA PHE A 229 10.68 6.21 6.38
C PHE A 229 9.79 4.99 6.54
N ASP A 230 8.50 5.20 6.87
CA ASP A 230 7.53 4.10 6.93
C ASP A 230 7.46 3.35 5.58
N HIS A 231 7.38 4.09 4.45
CA HIS A 231 7.38 3.49 3.12
C HIS A 231 8.68 2.72 2.83
N MET A 232 9.85 3.28 3.19
CA MET A 232 11.12 2.59 3.00
C MET A 232 11.26 1.33 3.85
N ALA A 233 10.78 1.37 5.09
CA ALA A 233 10.83 0.24 6.01
C ALA A 233 9.83 -0.86 5.62
N TRP A 234 8.65 -0.46 5.14
CA TRP A 234 7.60 -1.38 4.77
C TRP A 234 7.68 -1.81 3.31
N ASP A 235 7.42 -0.90 2.36
CA ASP A 235 7.34 -1.23 0.94
C ASP A 235 8.71 -1.62 0.37
N GLY A 236 9.77 -0.97 0.85
CA GLY A 236 11.11 -1.16 0.34
C GLY A 236 11.94 -2.28 0.97
N LEU A 237 11.62 -2.68 2.20
CA LEU A 237 12.40 -3.68 2.92
C LEU A 237 11.57 -4.93 3.23
N LYS A 238 10.42 -4.79 3.88
CA LYS A 238 9.65 -5.94 4.39
C LYS A 238 8.74 -6.56 3.35
N TYR A 239 7.99 -5.73 2.63
CA TYR A 239 6.99 -6.15 1.67
C TYR A 239 7.53 -7.13 0.60
N PRO A 240 8.72 -6.90 -0.01
CA PRO A 240 9.25 -7.80 -1.03
C PRO A 240 9.32 -9.27 -0.58
N HIS A 241 9.61 -9.53 0.69
CA HIS A 241 9.70 -10.89 1.24
C HIS A 241 8.34 -11.61 1.30
N LEU A 242 7.21 -10.89 1.19
CA LEU A 242 5.88 -11.50 1.08
C LEU A 242 5.69 -12.26 -0.23
N SER A 243 6.51 -12.01 -1.25
CA SER A 243 6.49 -12.73 -2.52
C SER A 243 7.00 -14.17 -2.42
N ALA A 244 7.69 -14.51 -1.32
CA ALA A 244 8.39 -15.78 -1.15
C ALA A 244 7.50 -17.00 -1.39
N ASN A 245 7.86 -17.80 -2.40
CA ASN A 245 7.30 -19.13 -2.67
C ASN A 245 5.76 -19.20 -2.84
N GLY A 246 5.04 -18.07 -3.01
CA GLY A 246 3.59 -18.01 -3.13
C GLY A 246 2.81 -18.47 -1.89
N ARG A 247 3.49 -18.68 -0.75
CA ARG A 247 2.88 -19.23 0.48
C ARG A 247 2.60 -18.18 1.54
N GLN A 248 3.22 -17.01 1.41
CA GLN A 248 3.01 -15.91 2.37
C GLN A 248 1.76 -15.13 1.99
N PRO A 249 0.95 -14.73 2.98
CA PRO A 249 -0.11 -13.76 2.73
C PRO A 249 0.50 -12.47 2.17
N TYR A 250 -0.03 -12.03 1.05
CA TYR A 250 0.33 -10.75 0.49
C TYR A 250 -0.91 -9.93 0.14
N TRP A 251 -0.73 -8.67 -0.05
CA TRP A 251 -1.68 -7.72 -0.62
C TRP A 251 -0.98 -6.95 -1.73
N VAL A 252 -1.72 -6.19 -2.50
CA VAL A 252 -1.14 -5.25 -3.45
C VAL A 252 -1.15 -3.84 -2.87
N LEU A 253 -0.32 -2.94 -3.38
CA LEU A 253 -0.11 -1.60 -2.79
C LEU A 253 -1.00 -0.51 -3.41
N GLY A 254 -1.98 -0.89 -4.24
CA GLY A 254 -2.94 0.03 -4.85
C GLY A 254 -2.37 0.93 -5.96
N LYS A 255 -1.15 0.65 -6.43
CA LYS A 255 -0.47 1.33 -7.53
C LYS A 255 0.71 0.50 -8.01
N GLY A 256 1.03 0.59 -9.30
CA GLY A 256 2.11 -0.18 -9.91
C GLY A 256 1.93 -1.68 -9.72
N THR A 257 0.71 -2.15 -9.88
CA THR A 257 0.34 -3.55 -9.69
C THR A 257 -0.15 -4.14 -10.99
N PHE A 258 0.56 -5.14 -11.53
CA PHE A 258 0.18 -5.80 -12.76
C PHE A 258 -0.44 -7.17 -12.50
N PHE A 259 -1.51 -7.46 -13.22
CA PHE A 259 -2.16 -8.77 -13.26
C PHE A 259 -2.98 -8.89 -14.55
N ARG A 260 -3.31 -10.13 -14.93
CA ARG A 260 -4.18 -10.37 -16.10
C ARG A 260 -5.61 -9.97 -15.81
N ALA A 261 -6.27 -9.34 -16.78
CA ALA A 261 -7.67 -8.95 -16.66
C ALA A 261 -8.56 -10.18 -16.40
N SER A 262 -8.31 -11.30 -17.11
CA SER A 262 -9.02 -12.56 -16.93
C SER A 262 -8.93 -13.12 -15.51
N ASP A 263 -7.79 -12.95 -14.83
CA ASP A 263 -7.61 -13.38 -13.45
C ASP A 263 -8.53 -12.59 -12.51
N LEU A 264 -8.58 -11.27 -12.63
CA LEU A 264 -9.43 -10.44 -11.79
C LEU A 264 -10.92 -10.69 -12.09
N VAL A 265 -11.33 -10.88 -13.36
CA VAL A 265 -12.70 -11.28 -13.72
C VAL A 265 -13.05 -12.59 -13.02
N THR A 266 -12.19 -13.61 -13.14
CA THR A 266 -12.40 -14.92 -12.53
C THR A 266 -12.59 -14.84 -11.01
N LEU A 267 -11.93 -13.88 -10.36
CA LEU A 267 -12.02 -13.63 -8.92
C LEU A 267 -13.18 -12.70 -8.53
N GLY A 268 -13.92 -12.16 -9.49
CA GLY A 268 -15.11 -11.34 -9.26
C GLY A 268 -14.90 -9.82 -9.29
N GLY A 269 -13.75 -9.35 -9.75
CA GLY A 269 -13.48 -7.91 -9.90
C GLY A 269 -13.11 -7.21 -8.58
N PHE A 270 -13.19 -5.88 -8.57
CA PHE A 270 -12.93 -5.07 -7.38
C PHE A 270 -14.14 -5.03 -6.44
N HIS A 271 -13.88 -5.10 -5.14
CA HIS A 271 -14.93 -5.01 -4.11
C HIS A 271 -15.35 -3.54 -3.88
N PRO A 272 -16.61 -3.15 -4.19
CA PRO A 272 -17.00 -1.74 -4.24
C PRO A 272 -17.13 -1.04 -2.87
N TRP A 273 -17.30 -1.79 -1.78
CA TRP A 273 -17.69 -1.26 -0.48
C TRP A 273 -16.54 -1.13 0.54
N LEU A 274 -15.32 -1.45 0.14
CA LEU A 274 -14.17 -1.29 1.02
C LEU A 274 -13.68 0.15 1.05
N THR A 275 -13.04 0.53 2.15
CA THR A 275 -12.41 1.85 2.28
C THR A 275 -11.26 2.02 1.28
N ILE A 276 -10.46 0.96 1.10
CA ILE A 276 -9.44 0.79 0.06
C ILE A 276 -9.57 -0.61 -0.52
N GLU A 277 -9.35 -0.77 -1.83
CA GLU A 277 -9.57 -2.03 -2.57
C GLU A 277 -8.38 -2.97 -2.55
N ASP A 278 -7.20 -2.41 -2.48
CA ASP A 278 -5.91 -3.06 -2.71
C ASP A 278 -5.61 -4.23 -1.75
N PRO A 279 -5.80 -4.14 -0.42
CA PRO A 279 -5.47 -5.28 0.45
C PRO A 279 -6.36 -6.50 0.18
N GLU A 280 -7.63 -6.26 -0.13
CA GLU A 280 -8.59 -7.34 -0.36
C GLU A 280 -8.30 -8.05 -1.68
N VAL A 281 -8.06 -7.30 -2.75
CA VAL A 281 -7.70 -7.85 -4.07
C VAL A 281 -6.44 -8.71 -3.96
N GLY A 282 -5.39 -8.21 -3.31
CA GLY A 282 -4.15 -8.96 -3.12
C GLY A 282 -4.35 -10.24 -2.31
N MET A 283 -5.14 -10.18 -1.21
CA MET A 283 -5.46 -11.37 -0.43
C MET A 283 -6.26 -12.40 -1.24
N ARG A 284 -7.19 -11.97 -2.11
CA ARG A 284 -7.89 -12.89 -3.02
C ARG A 284 -6.95 -13.55 -4.01
N PHE A 285 -6.02 -12.81 -4.60
CA PHE A 285 -4.99 -13.39 -5.44
C PHE A 285 -4.18 -14.45 -4.68
N TRP A 286 -3.69 -14.12 -3.49
CA TRP A 286 -2.94 -15.06 -2.66
C TRP A 286 -3.71 -16.34 -2.33
N VAL A 287 -4.96 -16.20 -1.86
CA VAL A 287 -5.81 -17.36 -1.47
C VAL A 287 -6.08 -18.28 -2.66
N ASN A 288 -6.16 -17.72 -3.87
CA ASN A 288 -6.35 -18.47 -5.11
C ASN A 288 -5.02 -18.93 -5.77
N GLY A 289 -3.90 -18.89 -5.01
CA GLY A 289 -2.62 -19.46 -5.42
C GLY A 289 -1.85 -18.63 -6.44
N ARG A 290 -2.21 -17.36 -6.66
CA ARG A 290 -1.48 -16.48 -7.56
C ARG A 290 -0.15 -16.08 -6.95
N ARG A 291 0.95 -16.25 -7.71
CA ARG A 291 2.31 -15.96 -7.26
C ARG A 291 2.63 -14.48 -7.49
N LEU A 292 3.18 -13.85 -6.44
CA LEU A 292 3.63 -12.46 -6.48
C LEU A 292 5.08 -12.38 -6.94
N GLY A 293 5.37 -11.50 -7.91
CA GLY A 293 6.71 -11.04 -8.29
C GLY A 293 6.90 -9.56 -7.93
N ILE A 294 8.14 -9.16 -7.68
CA ILE A 294 8.49 -7.79 -7.26
C ILE A 294 9.34 -7.13 -8.35
N ILE A 295 8.90 -5.96 -8.81
CA ILE A 295 9.67 -5.08 -9.70
C ILE A 295 10.54 -4.17 -8.82
N GLU A 296 11.87 -4.23 -9.01
CA GLU A 296 12.83 -3.57 -8.13
C GLU A 296 12.89 -2.06 -8.35
N ASN A 297 12.83 -1.61 -9.61
CA ASN A 297 12.90 -0.18 -9.93
C ASN A 297 11.60 0.52 -9.49
N PRO A 298 11.65 1.49 -8.54
CA PRO A 298 10.46 1.94 -7.86
C PRO A 298 9.67 3.01 -8.62
N LEU A 299 8.35 3.04 -8.38
CA LEU A 299 7.54 4.23 -8.60
C LEU A 299 7.96 5.34 -7.62
N ILE A 300 8.03 6.56 -8.10
CA ILE A 300 8.26 7.74 -7.27
C ILE A 300 6.90 8.41 -6.98
N GLU A 301 6.61 8.68 -5.71
CA GLU A 301 5.34 9.23 -5.26
C GLU A 301 5.51 10.35 -4.23
N GLU A 302 4.44 11.03 -3.86
CA GLU A 302 4.45 11.98 -2.77
C GLU A 302 3.88 11.38 -1.49
N VAL A 303 4.64 11.45 -0.40
CA VAL A 303 4.11 11.22 0.94
C VAL A 303 3.50 12.50 1.52
N PRO A 304 2.55 12.39 2.47
CA PRO A 304 1.95 13.56 3.11
C PRO A 304 2.97 14.51 3.71
N SER A 305 2.82 15.80 3.42
CA SER A 305 3.74 16.85 3.89
C SER A 305 3.48 17.29 5.34
N THR A 306 2.33 16.90 5.93
CA THR A 306 1.96 17.24 7.31
C THR A 306 1.48 16.01 8.08
N LEU A 307 1.54 16.07 9.42
CA LEU A 307 1.03 14.99 10.29
C LEU A 307 -0.45 14.72 10.08
N MET A 308 -1.27 15.77 9.98
CA MET A 308 -2.72 15.62 9.82
C MET A 308 -3.10 14.96 8.51
N LYS A 309 -2.46 15.33 7.39
CA LYS A 309 -2.65 14.67 6.09
C LYS A 309 -2.24 13.19 6.18
N GLY A 310 -1.15 12.88 6.90
CA GLY A 310 -0.71 11.52 7.14
C GLY A 310 -1.68 10.72 8.00
N ILE A 311 -2.24 11.29 9.06
CA ILE A 311 -3.29 10.65 9.87
C ILE A 311 -4.53 10.37 9.01
N THR A 312 -4.95 11.32 8.16
CA THR A 312 -6.08 11.16 7.25
C THR A 312 -5.86 10.00 6.26
N GLN A 313 -4.67 9.84 5.72
CA GLN A 313 -4.32 8.73 4.85
C GLN A 313 -4.31 7.40 5.62
N ARG A 314 -3.61 7.33 6.75
CA ARG A 314 -3.39 6.09 7.51
C ARG A 314 -4.63 5.54 8.17
N LYS A 315 -5.56 6.39 8.66
CA LYS A 315 -6.84 5.91 9.21
C LYS A 315 -7.64 5.11 8.16
N ARG A 316 -7.56 5.50 6.86
CA ARG A 316 -8.19 4.77 5.76
C ARG A 316 -7.51 3.43 5.51
N TRP A 317 -6.17 3.41 5.52
CA TRP A 317 -5.42 2.15 5.39
C TRP A 317 -5.80 1.18 6.50
N VAL A 318 -5.78 1.63 7.75
CA VAL A 318 -6.15 0.80 8.91
C VAL A 318 -7.57 0.25 8.77
N ALA A 319 -8.55 1.09 8.42
CA ALA A 319 -9.92 0.64 8.22
C ALA A 319 -10.03 -0.41 7.11
N GLY A 320 -9.37 -0.19 5.96
CA GLY A 320 -9.38 -1.12 4.83
C GLY A 320 -8.68 -2.44 5.13
N PHE A 321 -7.57 -2.41 5.86
CA PHE A 321 -6.91 -3.64 6.31
C PHE A 321 -7.80 -4.44 7.27
N PHE A 322 -8.45 -3.82 8.24
CA PHE A 322 -9.40 -4.52 9.12
C PHE A 322 -10.58 -5.10 8.34
N GLN A 323 -11.11 -4.37 7.34
CA GLN A 323 -12.16 -4.87 6.47
C GLN A 323 -11.68 -6.09 5.68
N SER A 324 -10.50 -6.04 5.08
CA SER A 324 -9.93 -7.11 4.26
C SER A 324 -9.61 -8.36 5.09
N LEU A 325 -8.95 -8.20 6.24
CA LEU A 325 -8.61 -9.30 7.16
C LEU A 325 -9.85 -10.02 7.72
N ASN A 326 -10.98 -9.30 7.86
CA ASN A 326 -12.23 -9.84 8.39
C ASN A 326 -13.29 -10.11 7.31
N SER A 327 -12.94 -10.03 6.03
CA SER A 327 -13.83 -10.44 4.94
C SER A 327 -14.35 -11.86 5.15
N PRO A 328 -15.59 -12.18 4.75
CA PRO A 328 -16.17 -13.49 4.98
C PRO A 328 -15.33 -14.63 4.38
N LEU A 329 -14.99 -15.64 5.19
CA LEU A 329 -14.08 -16.73 4.80
C LEU A 329 -14.55 -17.50 3.57
N ARG A 330 -15.85 -17.80 3.52
CA ARG A 330 -16.43 -18.59 2.44
C ARG A 330 -16.35 -17.85 1.09
N GLU A 331 -16.68 -16.60 1.11
CA GLU A 331 -16.72 -15.74 -0.09
C GLU A 331 -15.31 -15.45 -0.61
N MET A 332 -14.36 -15.26 0.29
CA MET A 332 -12.93 -15.10 -0.04
C MET A 332 -12.30 -16.43 -0.50
N GLY A 333 -12.93 -17.58 -0.22
CA GLY A 333 -12.29 -18.88 -0.39
C GLY A 333 -11.15 -19.12 0.62
N MET A 334 -11.14 -18.40 1.75
CA MET A 334 -10.06 -18.40 2.73
C MET A 334 -10.35 -19.41 3.85
N SER A 335 -9.39 -20.26 4.19
CA SER A 335 -9.46 -21.10 5.38
C SER A 335 -9.19 -20.30 6.67
N ARG A 336 -9.60 -20.83 7.82
CA ARG A 336 -9.29 -20.24 9.14
C ARG A 336 -7.79 -20.12 9.37
N TRP A 337 -7.00 -21.07 8.87
CA TRP A 337 -5.54 -21.06 8.97
C TRP A 337 -4.90 -19.98 8.11
N GLN A 338 -5.40 -19.78 6.90
CA GLN A 338 -4.95 -18.66 6.04
C GLN A 338 -5.26 -17.31 6.68
N ARG A 339 -6.46 -17.14 7.26
CA ARG A 339 -6.80 -15.91 8.01
C ARG A 339 -5.85 -15.69 9.20
N PHE A 340 -5.57 -16.75 9.97
CA PHE A 340 -4.62 -16.66 11.07
C PHE A 340 -3.23 -16.23 10.58
N LYS A 341 -2.74 -16.81 9.49
CA LYS A 341 -1.47 -16.39 8.89
C LYS A 341 -1.49 -14.91 8.45
N ALA A 342 -2.58 -14.47 7.82
CA ALA A 342 -2.71 -13.06 7.42
C ALA A 342 -2.63 -12.13 8.64
N TRP A 343 -3.37 -12.42 9.72
CA TRP A 343 -3.29 -11.66 10.96
C TRP A 343 -1.88 -11.68 11.57
N LEU A 344 -1.19 -12.81 11.53
CA LEU A 344 0.16 -12.95 12.06
C LEU A 344 1.17 -12.06 11.29
N ILE A 345 1.07 -12.01 9.97
CA ILE A 345 1.92 -11.11 9.14
C ILE A 345 1.66 -9.63 9.45
N PHE A 346 0.43 -9.27 9.83
CA PHE A 346 0.07 -7.92 10.25
C PHE A 346 0.39 -7.60 11.71
N LEU A 347 0.72 -8.62 12.52
CA LEU A 347 1.02 -8.43 13.94
C LEU A 347 2.04 -7.33 14.22
N PRO A 348 3.17 -7.22 13.50
CA PRO A 348 4.13 -6.13 13.73
C PRO A 348 3.53 -4.74 13.57
N CYS A 349 2.63 -4.54 12.60
CA CYS A 349 1.95 -3.25 12.41
C CYS A 349 0.94 -2.96 13.51
N LEU A 350 0.19 -3.97 13.95
CA LEU A 350 -0.79 -3.84 15.02
C LEU A 350 -0.12 -3.62 16.38
N SER A 351 1.00 -4.30 16.63
CA SER A 351 1.74 -4.19 17.88
C SER A 351 2.58 -2.91 17.99
N LEU A 352 2.86 -2.23 16.87
CA LEU A 352 3.72 -1.06 16.83
C LEU A 352 3.34 0.00 17.87
N SER A 353 2.06 0.31 17.96
CA SER A 353 1.54 1.32 18.89
C SER A 353 1.65 0.88 20.35
N VAL A 354 1.38 -0.41 20.62
CA VAL A 354 1.52 -0.97 21.98
C VAL A 354 2.99 -0.99 22.39
N ASN A 355 3.86 -1.35 21.46
CA ASN A 355 5.31 -1.37 21.68
C ASN A 355 5.86 0.04 21.93
N ALA A 356 5.34 1.06 21.23
CA ALA A 356 5.71 2.45 21.46
C ALA A 356 5.27 2.94 22.85
N LEU A 357 4.09 2.52 23.35
CA LEU A 357 3.67 2.76 24.73
C LEU A 357 4.57 2.05 25.75
N GLY A 358 5.15 0.93 25.38
CA GLY A 358 6.13 0.21 26.21
C GLY A 358 7.37 1.02 26.55
N ILE A 359 7.74 2.03 25.75
CA ILE A 359 8.94 2.85 26.00
C ILE A 359 8.82 3.64 27.31
N PRO A 360 7.80 4.53 27.51
CA PRO A 360 7.67 5.26 28.76
C PRO A 360 7.41 4.35 29.95
N ILE A 361 6.67 3.26 29.77
CA ILE A 361 6.42 2.24 30.80
C ILE A 361 7.73 1.53 31.15
N GLY A 362 8.56 1.21 30.13
CA GLY A 362 9.86 0.59 30.33
C GLY A 362 10.85 1.49 31.10
N VAL A 363 10.86 2.78 30.79
CA VAL A 363 11.67 3.76 31.53
C VAL A 363 11.24 3.83 32.99
N TRP A 364 9.93 3.89 33.25
CA TRP A 364 9.38 3.84 34.61
C TRP A 364 9.72 2.51 35.32
N ALA A 365 9.55 1.38 34.67
CA ALA A 365 9.87 0.07 35.24
C ALA A 365 11.36 -0.08 35.54
N MET A 366 12.25 0.44 34.69
CA MET A 366 13.69 0.44 34.93
C MET A 366 14.05 1.33 36.13
N TRP A 367 13.44 2.50 36.21
CA TRP A 367 13.65 3.43 37.34
C TRP A 367 13.26 2.76 38.67
N THR A 368 12.05 2.17 38.74
CA THR A 368 11.59 1.49 39.95
C THR A 368 12.44 0.25 40.28
N TRP A 369 12.93 -0.47 39.29
CA TRP A 369 13.84 -1.61 39.50
C TRP A 369 15.21 -1.20 40.02
N LEU A 370 15.74 -0.04 39.65
CA LEU A 370 16.98 0.49 40.20
C LEU A 370 16.85 0.84 41.68
N ASP A 371 15.65 1.26 42.13
CA ASP A 371 15.35 1.52 43.54
C ASP A 371 15.14 0.22 44.31
N ASP A 372 14.40 -0.74 43.76
CA ASP A 372 14.10 -2.03 44.36
C ASP A 372 14.12 -3.15 43.32
N THR A 373 15.20 -3.92 43.31
CA THR A 373 15.39 -5.02 42.36
C THR A 373 14.43 -6.19 42.54
N SER A 374 13.64 -6.21 43.63
CA SER A 374 12.64 -7.26 43.88
C SER A 374 11.32 -7.04 43.11
N ILE A 375 11.07 -5.84 42.60
CA ILE A 375 9.80 -5.46 41.93
C ILE A 375 9.62 -6.20 40.61
N LEU A 376 10.69 -6.39 39.83
CA LEU A 376 10.64 -7.08 38.52
C LEU A 376 11.41 -8.41 38.59
N PRO A 377 10.79 -9.53 38.19
CA PRO A 377 11.52 -10.78 38.04
C PRO A 377 12.70 -10.66 37.06
N LEU A 378 13.83 -11.25 37.37
CA LEU A 378 15.07 -11.13 36.59
C LEU A 378 14.87 -11.52 35.10
N TRP A 379 14.01 -12.50 34.82
CA TRP A 379 13.70 -12.90 33.44
C TRP A 379 13.05 -11.78 32.63
N THR A 380 12.26 -10.88 33.22
CA THR A 380 11.64 -9.74 32.51
C THR A 380 12.67 -8.70 32.13
N VAL A 381 13.68 -8.50 32.95
CA VAL A 381 14.84 -7.64 32.66
C VAL A 381 15.66 -8.24 31.50
N GLY A 382 15.89 -9.56 31.54
CA GLY A 382 16.57 -10.28 30.44
C GLY A 382 15.78 -10.18 29.11
N LEU A 383 14.44 -10.32 29.17
CA LEU A 383 13.57 -10.15 28.01
C LEU A 383 13.66 -8.72 27.44
N ALA A 384 13.61 -7.71 28.29
CA ALA A 384 13.74 -6.31 27.89
C ALA A 384 15.10 -6.03 27.24
N ALA A 385 16.19 -6.52 27.82
CA ALA A 385 17.53 -6.38 27.25
C ALA A 385 17.65 -7.06 25.88
N PHE A 386 17.10 -8.26 25.73
CA PHE A 386 17.02 -8.96 24.44
C PHE A 386 16.22 -8.15 23.40
N ASN A 387 15.08 -7.60 23.79
CA ASN A 387 14.24 -6.77 22.91
C ASN A 387 14.96 -5.48 22.49
N VAL A 388 15.72 -4.85 23.36
CA VAL A 388 16.56 -3.68 23.00
C VAL A 388 17.61 -4.07 21.96
N ALA A 389 18.26 -5.23 22.11
CA ALA A 389 19.22 -5.73 21.13
C ALA A 389 18.57 -6.03 19.77
N THR A 390 17.39 -6.68 19.76
CA THR A 390 16.63 -6.94 18.51
C THR A 390 16.15 -5.64 17.87
N TYR A 391 15.72 -4.65 18.65
CA TYR A 391 15.36 -3.32 18.16
C TYR A 391 16.54 -2.63 17.49
N ALA A 392 17.72 -2.63 18.13
CA ALA A 392 18.92 -2.05 17.54
C ALA A 392 19.31 -2.75 16.22
N ALA A 393 19.23 -4.10 16.17
CA ALA A 393 19.49 -4.86 14.96
C ALA A 393 18.49 -4.52 13.84
N THR A 394 17.19 -4.43 14.15
CA THR A 394 16.16 -4.04 13.20
C THR A 394 16.40 -2.62 12.66
N LEU A 395 16.71 -1.66 13.53
CA LEU A 395 17.04 -0.30 13.11
C LEU A 395 18.25 -0.26 12.20
N LEU A 396 19.29 -1.03 12.49
CA LEU A 396 20.49 -1.10 11.64
C LEU A 396 20.13 -1.57 10.22
N VAL A 397 19.32 -2.63 10.11
CA VAL A 397 18.84 -3.14 8.82
C VAL A 397 18.00 -2.07 8.09
N MET A 398 17.06 -1.44 8.79
CA MET A 398 16.22 -0.37 8.23
C MET A 398 17.06 0.82 7.74
N TYR A 399 17.99 1.32 8.54
CA TYR A 399 18.87 2.44 8.16
C TYR A 399 19.79 2.09 6.99
N ARG A 400 20.33 0.87 6.94
CA ARG A 400 21.13 0.40 5.81
C ARG A 400 20.31 0.37 4.52
N SER A 401 19.07 -0.14 4.57
CA SER A 401 18.14 -0.13 3.44
C SER A 401 17.78 1.30 3.03
N THR A 402 17.40 2.13 3.98
CA THR A 402 17.06 3.54 3.78
C THR A 402 18.21 4.32 3.16
N TRP A 403 19.45 4.09 3.61
CA TRP A 403 20.66 4.71 3.03
C TRP A 403 20.84 4.36 1.55
N LYS A 404 20.63 3.10 1.19
CA LYS A 404 20.72 2.66 -0.21
C LYS A 404 19.61 3.27 -1.06
N ARG A 405 18.37 3.13 -0.61
CA ARG A 405 17.18 3.54 -1.37
C ARG A 405 17.06 5.06 -1.51
N SER A 406 17.39 5.81 -0.47
CA SER A 406 17.38 7.29 -0.54
C SER A 406 18.32 7.84 -1.61
N ALA A 407 19.32 7.07 -2.06
CA ALA A 407 20.20 7.47 -3.16
C ALA A 407 19.47 7.60 -4.51
N LEU A 408 18.35 6.93 -4.69
CA LEU A 408 17.52 7.02 -5.90
C LEU A 408 16.85 8.40 -6.06
N VAL A 409 16.66 9.11 -4.93
CA VAL A 409 15.95 10.39 -4.89
C VAL A 409 16.89 11.53 -4.46
N LEU A 410 17.79 11.27 -3.51
CA LEU A 410 18.69 12.27 -2.95
C LEU A 410 20.09 12.12 -3.57
N GLY A 411 20.43 12.97 -4.51
CA GLY A 411 21.70 12.90 -5.27
C GLY A 411 22.97 13.12 -4.43
N SER A 412 22.89 13.77 -3.25
CA SER A 412 24.07 14.06 -2.43
C SER A 412 24.13 13.26 -1.15
N ARG A 413 25.33 12.81 -0.73
CA ARG A 413 25.56 12.17 0.56
C ARG A 413 25.13 13.05 1.74
N ARG A 414 25.29 14.37 1.62
CA ARG A 414 24.88 15.34 2.65
C ARG A 414 23.36 15.35 2.83
N ALA A 415 22.59 15.33 1.75
CA ALA A 415 21.13 15.27 1.81
C ALA A 415 20.63 13.96 2.44
N ARG A 416 21.28 12.83 2.13
CA ARG A 416 20.97 11.53 2.75
C ARG A 416 21.29 11.49 4.25
N LEU A 417 22.43 12.04 4.67
CA LEU A 417 22.76 12.17 6.09
C LEU A 417 21.76 13.05 6.83
N TRP A 418 21.37 14.17 6.22
CA TRP A 418 20.35 15.05 6.79
C TRP A 418 19.00 14.35 6.94
N TYR A 419 18.62 13.53 5.97
CA TYR A 419 17.42 12.70 6.06
C TYR A 419 17.51 11.71 7.24
N LEU A 420 18.62 11.00 7.39
CA LEU A 420 18.82 10.07 8.53
C LEU A 420 18.78 10.77 9.88
N LEU A 421 19.27 12.00 9.98
CA LEU A 421 19.15 12.79 11.20
C LEU A 421 17.70 13.13 11.56
N ARG A 422 16.84 13.37 10.57
CA ARG A 422 15.40 13.61 10.76
C ARG A 422 14.62 12.37 11.18
N VAL A 423 15.09 11.21 10.81
CA VAL A 423 14.48 9.92 11.13
C VAL A 423 15.33 9.15 12.16
N ASN A 424 15.99 9.84 13.08
CA ASN A 424 16.74 9.18 14.16
C ASN A 424 15.81 8.40 15.10
N PRO A 425 16.34 7.46 15.90
CA PRO A 425 15.53 6.58 16.74
C PRO A 425 14.57 7.30 17.69
N VAL A 426 14.96 8.47 18.22
CA VAL A 426 14.11 9.25 19.13
C VAL A 426 12.88 9.80 18.40
N PHE A 427 13.08 10.44 17.25
CA PHE A 427 11.98 10.97 16.45
C PHE A 427 11.09 9.85 15.88
N LEU A 428 11.67 8.71 15.49
CA LEU A 428 10.88 7.55 15.09
C LEU A 428 10.03 6.99 16.23
N SER A 429 10.54 6.96 17.45
CA SER A 429 9.75 6.53 18.61
C SER A 429 8.55 7.44 18.85
N ILE A 430 8.73 8.77 18.71
CA ILE A 430 7.64 9.74 18.78
C ILE A 430 6.64 9.51 17.64
N TRP A 431 7.14 9.29 16.43
CA TRP A 431 6.32 9.02 15.25
C TRP A 431 5.47 7.75 15.42
N TRP A 432 6.03 6.70 15.98
CA TRP A 432 5.30 5.46 16.24
C TRP A 432 4.23 5.62 17.32
N LEU A 433 4.44 6.52 18.31
CA LEU A 433 3.36 6.91 19.23
C LEU A 433 2.22 7.64 18.50
N VAL A 434 2.53 8.49 17.52
CA VAL A 434 1.51 9.17 16.71
C VAL A 434 0.64 8.17 15.94
N TRP A 435 1.17 7.00 15.57
CA TRP A 435 0.41 5.93 14.91
C TRP A 435 -0.77 5.40 15.74
N LEU A 436 -0.80 5.59 17.06
CA LEU A 436 -1.97 5.28 17.90
C LEU A 436 -3.22 6.01 17.42
N VAL A 437 -3.07 7.24 16.91
CA VAL A 437 -4.19 8.07 16.48
C VAL A 437 -4.88 7.49 15.24
N PRO A 438 -4.20 7.28 14.10
CA PRO A 438 -4.84 6.68 12.93
C PRO A 438 -5.27 5.24 13.16
N LEU A 439 -4.58 4.47 14.00
CA LEU A 439 -4.99 3.11 14.37
C LEU A 439 -6.35 3.11 15.08
N TRP A 440 -6.53 3.96 16.09
CA TRP A 440 -7.79 4.07 16.81
C TRP A 440 -8.93 4.60 15.93
N ILE A 441 -8.67 5.67 15.16
CA ILE A 441 -9.69 6.24 14.27
C ILE A 441 -10.09 5.23 13.20
N GLY A 442 -9.12 4.56 12.56
CA GLY A 442 -9.37 3.57 11.52
C GLY A 442 -10.12 2.34 12.04
N TYR A 443 -9.79 1.86 13.24
CA TYR A 443 -10.55 0.80 13.90
C TYR A 443 -12.00 1.22 14.15
N ARG A 444 -12.25 2.44 14.67
CA ARG A 444 -13.60 2.97 14.83
C ARG A 444 -14.34 3.10 13.50
N MET A 445 -13.66 3.54 12.44
CA MET A 445 -14.25 3.59 11.09
C MET A 445 -14.70 2.20 10.64
N TYR A 446 -13.87 1.18 10.86
CA TYR A 446 -14.21 -0.21 10.55
C TYR A 446 -15.44 -0.70 11.35
N VAL A 447 -15.46 -0.51 12.68
CA VAL A 447 -16.55 -0.97 13.55
C VAL A 447 -17.89 -0.28 13.21
N HIS A 448 -17.86 0.99 12.80
CA HIS A 448 -19.06 1.78 12.51
C HIS A 448 -19.41 1.84 11.02
N ASP A 449 -18.72 1.08 10.16
CA ASP A 449 -18.90 1.03 8.69
C ASP A 449 -18.89 2.45 8.03
N ARG A 450 -18.00 3.33 8.51
CA ARG A 450 -17.92 4.74 8.08
C ARG A 450 -16.93 5.01 6.96
N GLY A 451 -16.31 3.98 6.38
CA GLY A 451 -15.24 4.11 5.38
C GLY A 451 -15.69 4.45 3.96
N LEU A 452 -16.96 4.86 3.76
CA LEU A 452 -17.51 5.10 2.42
C LEU A 452 -17.26 6.52 1.89
N VAL A 453 -16.92 7.48 2.76
CA VAL A 453 -16.62 8.85 2.35
C VAL A 453 -15.14 8.94 1.99
N TRP A 454 -14.87 9.40 0.76
CA TRP A 454 -13.51 9.64 0.31
C TRP A 454 -12.99 10.98 0.86
N GLU A 455 -11.88 10.91 1.60
CA GLU A 455 -11.12 12.08 2.02
C GLU A 455 -9.84 12.14 1.21
N ARG A 456 -9.69 13.16 0.37
CA ARG A 456 -8.49 13.38 -0.45
C ARG A 456 -7.27 13.64 0.44
N THR A 457 -6.13 13.07 0.06
CA THR A 457 -4.82 13.49 0.55
C THR A 457 -4.27 14.52 -0.45
N GLU A 458 -4.27 15.78 -0.06
CA GLU A 458 -3.82 16.87 -0.93
C GLU A 458 -2.33 16.73 -1.27
N LYS A 459 -2.00 16.85 -2.55
CA LYS A 459 -0.65 16.82 -3.11
C LYS A 459 -0.13 18.24 -3.33
N ILE A 460 1.17 18.42 -3.43
CA ILE A 460 1.84 19.73 -3.56
C ILE A 460 2.79 19.78 -4.75
N ASN A 461 2.76 18.78 -5.61
CA ASN A 461 3.65 18.62 -6.76
C ASN A 461 5.17 18.69 -6.42
N ALA A 462 5.54 18.14 -5.26
CA ALA A 462 6.92 18.17 -4.78
C ALA A 462 7.89 17.33 -5.62
N ASN A 463 7.41 16.46 -6.48
CA ASN A 463 8.22 15.58 -7.33
C ASN A 463 8.62 16.21 -8.67
N GLU A 464 8.04 17.34 -9.05
CA GLU A 464 8.32 17.99 -10.33
C GLU A 464 9.83 18.23 -10.58
N PRO A 465 10.62 18.82 -9.63
CA PRO A 465 12.04 19.04 -9.85
C PRO A 465 12.84 17.75 -10.06
N LEU A 466 12.42 16.66 -9.39
CA LEU A 466 13.04 15.35 -9.54
C LEU A 466 12.73 14.74 -10.91
N MET A 467 11.48 14.81 -11.36
CA MET A 467 11.07 14.29 -12.66
C MET A 467 11.75 15.05 -13.81
N GLN A 468 11.88 16.36 -13.73
CA GLN A 468 12.61 17.14 -14.72
C GLN A 468 14.09 16.74 -14.84
N GLN A 469 14.70 16.16 -13.80
CA GLN A 469 16.06 15.63 -13.84
C GLN A 469 16.14 14.21 -14.40
N LEU A 470 15.15 13.37 -14.16
CA LEU A 470 15.13 11.95 -14.54
C LEU A 470 14.69 11.73 -15.99
N VAL A 471 13.90 12.63 -16.54
CA VAL A 471 13.38 12.54 -17.93
C VAL A 471 14.34 13.23 -18.94
N ARG A 472 15.31 14.04 -18.45
CA ARG A 472 16.42 14.60 -19.28
C ARG A 472 17.51 13.56 -19.51
#